data_d219ef51001b635cfc6462dd111ffc5c
#
_entry.id   d219ef51001b635cfc6462dd111ffc5c
#
_cell.length_a   1.000
_cell.length_b   1.000
_cell.length_c   1.000
_cell.angle_alpha   90.00
_cell.angle_beta   90.00
_cell.angle_gamma   90.00
#
_symmetry.space_group_name_H-M   'P 1'
#
loop_
_entity.id
_entity.type
_entity.pdbx_description
1 polymer ?
#
loop_
_entity_poly.entity_id
_entity_poly.type
_entity_poly.pdbx_seq_one_letter_code
_entity_poly.pdbx_strand_id
1 'polypeptide(L)'
;MLKLTVAEILSYPEYSGFKLIAGAGGISNEINSCGILDYEYDQRLKNKYTKLSFIPNQMILTSLQYAKDDPGSLIDTIRLLQRRKCSCLVIKNVYSLPISAHALRFADSTNFPVILIKNTEQYFEKIIINTYKRLQSLYDFDKFENIVSHILTYPEHDSKQKEWQTEINPCLQPDILCLYFRSEKSVSTSEYMEMEQAAKTAGLLTSYNSLLRYKNGLLYIYSSHNFKNAKAEDLADQLVSGPLHDFTEKYSIGVSSIHYKERKIKLCIQEAIYSSYFHLFPEKPYQTYETLGINSILLPYCKEPAMQRFASSMLTPLRDYDSENHTMLLKTAESFIQHNGNISQTASALNQHANTIRYRLNQISNLIHCSILSPEGYEQVSIALKIEACCCVEL
;
A
#
# COMPACT_ATOMS: atom_id res chain seq x y z
N MET A 1 -4.61 -11.71 0.20
CA MET A 1 -3.34 -12.31 -0.20
C MET A 1 -2.98 -11.83 -1.59
N LEU A 2 -1.86 -11.12 -1.71
CA LEU A 2 -1.35 -10.64 -2.99
C LEU A 2 -0.87 -11.84 -3.82
N LYS A 3 -1.11 -11.80 -5.13
CA LYS A 3 -0.81 -12.91 -6.03
C LYS A 3 0.06 -12.41 -7.17
N LEU A 4 1.08 -13.17 -7.52
CA LEU A 4 1.83 -12.92 -8.74
C LEU A 4 1.07 -13.52 -9.92
N THR A 5 0.73 -12.71 -10.90
CA THR A 5 -0.02 -13.12 -12.09
C THR A 5 0.84 -13.02 -13.36
N VAL A 6 0.39 -13.68 -14.44
CA VAL A 6 1.03 -13.55 -15.75
C VAL A 6 0.99 -12.10 -16.23
N ALA A 7 -0.10 -11.36 -15.96
CA ALA A 7 -0.20 -9.94 -16.31
C ALA A 7 0.87 -9.10 -15.62
N GLU A 8 1.11 -9.33 -14.32
CA GLU A 8 2.16 -8.62 -13.58
C GLU A 8 3.56 -8.96 -14.09
N ILE A 9 3.86 -10.23 -14.37
CA ILE A 9 5.14 -10.63 -15.02
C ILE A 9 5.35 -9.84 -16.31
N LEU A 10 4.33 -9.71 -17.15
CA LEU A 10 4.44 -8.97 -18.41
C LEU A 10 4.61 -7.45 -18.22
N SER A 11 4.27 -6.91 -17.07
CA SER A 11 4.37 -5.47 -16.75
C SER A 11 5.72 -5.06 -16.18
N TYR A 12 6.48 -5.98 -15.59
CA TYR A 12 7.73 -5.65 -14.92
C TYR A 12 8.90 -5.39 -15.89
N PRO A 13 9.74 -4.37 -15.63
CA PRO A 13 10.86 -4.00 -16.50
C PRO A 13 11.85 -5.15 -16.75
N GLU A 14 12.09 -6.00 -15.75
CA GLU A 14 13.00 -7.14 -15.88
C GLU A 14 12.51 -8.22 -16.85
N TYR A 15 11.24 -8.18 -17.27
CA TYR A 15 10.65 -9.07 -18.28
C TYR A 15 10.26 -8.33 -19.55
N SER A 16 10.83 -7.15 -19.81
CA SER A 16 10.54 -6.33 -21.00
C SER A 16 10.74 -7.05 -22.33
N GLY A 17 11.55 -8.12 -22.34
CA GLY A 17 11.72 -9.01 -23.50
C GLY A 17 10.60 -10.02 -23.72
N PHE A 18 9.62 -10.12 -22.81
CA PHE A 18 8.51 -11.06 -22.92
C PHE A 18 7.43 -10.50 -23.85
N LYS A 19 7.00 -11.32 -24.79
CA LYS A 19 5.88 -11.01 -25.69
C LYS A 19 4.83 -12.11 -25.60
N LEU A 20 3.63 -11.77 -25.14
CA LEU A 20 2.48 -12.66 -25.24
C LEU A 20 2.15 -12.89 -26.71
N ILE A 21 2.09 -14.15 -27.14
CA ILE A 21 1.82 -14.55 -28.54
C ILE A 21 0.52 -15.33 -28.68
N ALA A 22 -0.05 -15.86 -27.60
CA ALA A 22 -1.36 -16.52 -27.56
C ALA A 22 -1.88 -16.61 -26.12
N GLY A 23 -3.17 -16.95 -25.95
CA GLY A 23 -3.79 -17.22 -24.65
C GLY A 23 -4.06 -15.97 -23.79
N ALA A 24 -4.36 -14.84 -24.41
CA ALA A 24 -4.57 -13.56 -23.69
C ALA A 24 -5.67 -13.63 -22.60
N GLY A 25 -6.67 -14.51 -22.71
CA GLY A 25 -7.69 -14.69 -21.70
C GLY A 25 -7.16 -15.28 -20.37
N GLY A 26 -5.96 -15.83 -20.33
CA GLY A 26 -5.34 -16.42 -19.14
C GLY A 26 -4.29 -15.54 -18.45
N ILE A 27 -4.18 -14.26 -18.76
CA ILE A 27 -3.19 -13.36 -18.15
C ILE A 27 -3.40 -13.17 -16.64
N SER A 28 -4.59 -13.44 -16.12
CA SER A 28 -4.90 -13.45 -14.68
C SER A 28 -4.47 -14.73 -13.96
N ASN A 29 -3.91 -15.74 -14.66
CA ASN A 29 -3.43 -16.96 -14.05
C ASN A 29 -2.33 -16.63 -13.02
N GLU A 30 -2.47 -17.23 -11.84
CA GLU A 30 -1.55 -17.07 -10.72
C GLU A 30 -0.27 -17.86 -10.94
N ILE A 31 0.89 -17.31 -10.52
CA ILE A 31 2.20 -17.95 -10.61
C ILE A 31 2.74 -18.13 -9.19
N ASN A 32 3.00 -19.40 -8.80
CA ASN A 32 3.54 -19.76 -7.48
C ASN A 32 4.93 -20.38 -7.56
N SER A 33 5.37 -20.78 -8.75
CA SER A 33 6.70 -21.35 -8.95
C SER A 33 7.09 -21.33 -10.43
N CYS A 34 8.36 -21.65 -10.70
CA CYS A 34 8.88 -21.84 -12.05
C CYS A 34 9.27 -23.30 -12.27
N GLY A 35 9.18 -23.76 -13.51
CA GLY A 35 9.69 -25.05 -13.96
C GLY A 35 10.37 -24.93 -15.30
N ILE A 36 11.24 -25.87 -15.63
CA ILE A 36 11.88 -25.97 -16.94
C ILE A 36 11.34 -27.23 -17.62
N LEU A 37 11.06 -27.12 -18.91
CA LEU A 37 10.59 -28.20 -19.73
C LEU A 37 11.51 -28.29 -20.96
N ASP A 38 12.47 -29.18 -20.93
CA ASP A 38 13.31 -29.51 -22.10
C ASP A 38 13.58 -31.02 -22.17
N TYR A 39 14.16 -31.61 -21.11
CA TYR A 39 14.50 -33.04 -21.09
C TYR A 39 13.33 -33.96 -20.68
N GLU A 40 12.28 -33.41 -20.05
CA GLU A 40 11.12 -34.20 -19.61
C GLU A 40 10.33 -34.80 -20.77
N TYR A 41 10.49 -34.25 -21.95
CA TYR A 41 9.91 -34.74 -23.19
C TYR A 41 10.83 -35.65 -24.01
N ASP A 42 12.07 -35.90 -23.57
CA ASP A 42 12.93 -36.91 -24.19
C ASP A 42 12.17 -38.25 -24.19
N GLN A 43 12.10 -38.91 -25.38
CA GLN A 43 11.34 -40.14 -25.56
C GLN A 43 11.74 -41.25 -24.59
N ARG A 44 13.01 -41.26 -24.12
CA ARG A 44 13.54 -42.25 -23.17
C ARG A 44 13.08 -41.96 -21.72
N LEU A 45 12.73 -40.72 -21.39
CA LEU A 45 12.42 -40.25 -20.06
C LEU A 45 10.94 -39.88 -19.88
N LYS A 46 10.17 -39.75 -20.98
CA LYS A 46 8.79 -39.26 -21.04
C LYS A 46 7.85 -39.90 -20.01
N ASN A 47 7.95 -41.20 -19.78
CA ASN A 47 7.09 -41.91 -18.83
C ASN A 47 7.47 -41.70 -17.35
N LYS A 48 8.71 -41.29 -17.09
CA LYS A 48 9.24 -41.12 -15.73
C LYS A 48 8.92 -39.72 -15.15
N TYR A 49 9.05 -38.68 -15.98
CA TYR A 49 8.96 -37.29 -15.53
C TYR A 49 7.63 -36.62 -15.81
N THR A 50 6.91 -36.94 -16.88
CA THR A 50 5.63 -36.29 -17.22
C THR A 50 4.52 -36.47 -16.17
N LYS A 51 4.59 -37.49 -15.32
CA LYS A 51 3.61 -37.72 -14.26
C LYS A 51 3.79 -36.86 -13.01
N LEU A 52 5.01 -36.37 -12.72
CA LEU A 52 5.36 -35.71 -11.45
C LEU A 52 5.94 -34.30 -11.62
N SER A 53 6.30 -33.89 -12.85
CA SER A 53 7.15 -32.71 -13.05
C SER A 53 6.44 -31.38 -13.11
N PHE A 54 5.13 -31.34 -13.36
CA PHE A 54 4.39 -30.09 -13.53
C PHE A 54 3.25 -29.99 -12.52
N ILE A 55 3.24 -28.90 -11.76
CA ILE A 55 2.27 -28.62 -10.70
C ILE A 55 1.39 -27.41 -11.05
N PRO A 56 0.20 -27.27 -10.46
CA PRO A 56 -0.66 -26.11 -10.67
C PRO A 56 0.06 -24.79 -10.34
N ASN A 57 -0.32 -23.73 -11.06
CA ASN A 57 0.19 -22.37 -10.88
C ASN A 57 1.71 -22.24 -11.12
N GLN A 58 2.27 -23.06 -11.99
CA GLN A 58 3.67 -23.02 -12.36
C GLN A 58 3.89 -22.31 -13.69
N MET A 59 4.81 -21.35 -13.75
CA MET A 59 5.33 -20.77 -14.99
C MET A 59 6.38 -21.72 -15.58
N ILE A 60 6.15 -22.21 -16.79
CA ILE A 60 7.04 -23.19 -17.44
C ILE A 60 7.92 -22.51 -18.47
N LEU A 61 9.23 -22.72 -18.38
CA LEU A 61 10.24 -22.20 -19.29
C LEU A 61 10.71 -23.31 -20.22
N THR A 62 10.91 -23.02 -21.50
CA THR A 62 11.44 -23.99 -22.46
C THR A 62 12.31 -23.32 -23.52
N SER A 63 13.37 -24.02 -23.95
CA SER A 63 14.17 -23.69 -25.14
C SER A 63 13.61 -24.29 -26.43
N LEU A 64 12.52 -25.08 -26.33
CA LEU A 64 12.00 -25.96 -27.40
C LEU A 64 12.96 -27.07 -27.87
N GLN A 65 13.93 -27.44 -27.07
CA GLN A 65 14.88 -28.50 -27.44
C GLN A 65 14.17 -29.80 -27.80
N TYR A 66 13.11 -30.15 -27.05
CA TYR A 66 12.32 -31.37 -27.29
C TYR A 66 11.54 -31.35 -28.61
N ALA A 67 11.25 -30.16 -29.14
CA ALA A 67 10.50 -29.97 -30.40
C ALA A 67 11.38 -29.85 -31.62
N LYS A 68 12.71 -30.02 -31.49
CA LYS A 68 13.68 -29.86 -32.56
C LYS A 68 13.42 -30.79 -33.73
N ASP A 69 13.09 -32.04 -33.43
CA ASP A 69 12.85 -33.08 -34.44
C ASP A 69 11.36 -33.21 -34.83
N ASP A 70 10.45 -32.71 -34.01
CA ASP A 70 9.00 -32.69 -34.21
C ASP A 70 8.38 -31.37 -33.70
N PRO A 71 8.31 -30.32 -34.53
CA PRO A 71 7.66 -29.07 -34.16
C PRO A 71 6.17 -29.21 -33.83
N GLY A 72 5.53 -30.32 -34.24
CA GLY A 72 4.15 -30.63 -33.92
C GLY A 72 3.93 -30.93 -32.41
N SER A 73 4.97 -31.35 -31.70
CA SER A 73 4.91 -31.68 -30.27
C SER A 73 4.55 -30.49 -29.37
N LEU A 74 4.65 -29.23 -29.84
CA LEU A 74 4.29 -28.04 -29.09
C LEU A 74 2.81 -28.03 -28.67
N ILE A 75 1.88 -28.48 -29.50
CA ILE A 75 0.46 -28.52 -29.13
C ILE A 75 0.19 -29.53 -28.01
N ASP A 76 0.89 -30.68 -28.05
CA ASP A 76 0.71 -31.69 -26.98
C ASP A 76 1.30 -31.21 -25.66
N THR A 77 2.39 -30.42 -25.73
CA THR A 77 2.96 -29.73 -24.57
C THR A 77 1.95 -28.76 -23.97
N ILE A 78 1.36 -27.87 -24.77
CA ILE A 78 0.34 -26.93 -24.29
C ILE A 78 -0.84 -27.67 -23.66
N ARG A 79 -1.32 -28.76 -24.29
CA ARG A 79 -2.40 -29.61 -23.74
C ARG A 79 -2.03 -30.20 -22.38
N LEU A 80 -0.80 -30.70 -22.25
CA LEU A 80 -0.33 -31.26 -20.99
C LEU A 80 -0.28 -30.20 -19.88
N LEU A 81 0.34 -29.06 -20.16
CA LEU A 81 0.49 -27.99 -19.18
C LEU A 81 -0.86 -27.39 -18.76
N GLN A 82 -1.77 -27.22 -19.71
CA GLN A 82 -3.14 -26.78 -19.43
C GLN A 82 -3.89 -27.79 -18.54
N ARG A 83 -3.80 -29.08 -18.81
CA ARG A 83 -4.39 -30.15 -17.95
C ARG A 83 -3.77 -30.16 -16.55
N ARG A 84 -2.50 -29.82 -16.42
CA ARG A 84 -1.79 -29.69 -15.14
C ARG A 84 -2.08 -28.38 -14.42
N LYS A 85 -2.89 -27.49 -15.03
CA LYS A 85 -3.23 -26.17 -14.51
C LYS A 85 -1.99 -25.30 -14.30
N CYS A 86 -0.95 -25.46 -15.15
CA CYS A 86 0.17 -24.54 -15.17
C CYS A 86 -0.30 -23.14 -15.59
N SER A 87 0.41 -22.10 -15.19
CA SER A 87 0.01 -20.71 -15.41
C SER A 87 0.25 -20.22 -16.83
N CYS A 88 1.40 -20.54 -17.37
CA CYS A 88 1.80 -20.15 -18.72
C CYS A 88 3.01 -20.97 -19.22
N LEU A 89 3.27 -20.87 -20.53
CA LEU A 89 4.48 -21.37 -21.17
C LEU A 89 5.31 -20.20 -21.70
N VAL A 90 6.56 -20.11 -21.27
CA VAL A 90 7.53 -19.10 -21.70
C VAL A 90 8.57 -19.76 -22.58
N ILE A 91 8.66 -19.33 -23.83
CA ILE A 91 9.49 -19.93 -24.86
C ILE A 91 10.68 -19.01 -25.14
N LYS A 92 11.90 -19.54 -24.95
CA LYS A 92 13.14 -19.00 -25.53
C LYS A 92 13.50 -19.83 -26.76
N ASN A 93 13.08 -19.39 -27.91
CA ASN A 93 13.26 -20.16 -29.17
C ASN A 93 14.69 -20.11 -29.69
N VAL A 94 15.57 -20.84 -29.02
CA VAL A 94 17.02 -20.87 -29.30
C VAL A 94 17.31 -21.44 -30.68
N TYR A 95 16.50 -22.39 -31.15
CA TYR A 95 16.69 -23.11 -32.42
C TYR A 95 15.94 -22.46 -33.59
N SER A 96 15.32 -21.31 -33.41
CA SER A 96 14.52 -20.63 -34.43
C SER A 96 13.44 -21.52 -35.05
N LEU A 97 12.86 -22.43 -34.30
CA LEU A 97 11.85 -23.36 -34.78
C LEU A 97 10.55 -22.62 -35.16
N PRO A 98 9.84 -23.09 -36.21
CA PRO A 98 8.56 -22.53 -36.54
C PRO A 98 7.55 -22.82 -35.43
N ILE A 99 6.89 -21.77 -34.91
CA ILE A 99 5.82 -21.90 -33.91
C ILE A 99 4.53 -22.19 -34.66
N SER A 100 3.94 -23.37 -34.44
CA SER A 100 2.72 -23.81 -35.10
C SER A 100 1.52 -22.88 -34.83
N ALA A 101 0.92 -22.34 -35.89
CA ALA A 101 -0.31 -21.56 -35.78
C ALA A 101 -1.49 -22.38 -35.18
N HIS A 102 -1.49 -23.70 -35.35
CA HIS A 102 -2.49 -24.59 -34.71
C HIS A 102 -2.28 -24.65 -33.20
N ALA A 103 -1.04 -24.75 -32.74
CA ALA A 103 -0.74 -24.70 -31.29
C ALA A 103 -1.14 -23.37 -30.66
N LEU A 104 -0.90 -22.24 -31.34
CA LEU A 104 -1.31 -20.92 -30.84
C LEU A 104 -2.84 -20.77 -30.79
N ARG A 105 -3.56 -21.19 -31.82
CA ARG A 105 -5.04 -21.21 -31.81
C ARG A 105 -5.61 -22.09 -30.68
N PHE A 106 -4.97 -23.22 -30.39
CA PHE A 106 -5.36 -24.05 -29.25
C PHE A 106 -5.13 -23.32 -27.91
N ALA A 107 -3.99 -22.66 -27.77
CA ALA A 107 -3.68 -21.84 -26.59
C ALA A 107 -4.71 -20.71 -26.39
N ASP A 108 -5.11 -20.02 -27.46
CA ASP A 108 -6.15 -18.99 -27.43
C ASP A 108 -7.52 -19.58 -27.02
N SER A 109 -7.92 -20.70 -27.61
CA SER A 109 -9.20 -21.35 -27.32
C SER A 109 -9.31 -21.87 -25.88
N THR A 110 -8.18 -22.12 -25.22
CA THR A 110 -8.12 -22.63 -23.85
C THR A 110 -7.68 -21.57 -22.83
N ASN A 111 -7.49 -20.32 -23.27
CA ASN A 111 -6.97 -19.21 -22.45
C ASN A 111 -5.66 -19.58 -21.75
N PHE A 112 -4.76 -20.31 -22.43
CA PHE A 112 -3.48 -20.71 -21.87
C PHE A 112 -2.37 -19.79 -22.41
N PRO A 113 -1.77 -18.90 -21.60
CA PRO A 113 -0.79 -17.93 -22.04
C PRO A 113 0.48 -18.59 -22.59
N VAL A 114 0.85 -18.20 -23.80
CA VAL A 114 2.13 -18.55 -24.43
C VAL A 114 2.92 -17.27 -24.67
N ILE A 115 4.11 -17.21 -24.10
CA ILE A 115 4.98 -16.03 -24.08
C ILE A 115 6.26 -16.37 -24.83
N LEU A 116 6.70 -15.47 -25.71
CA LEU A 116 7.96 -15.58 -26.43
C LEU A 116 8.97 -14.58 -25.86
N ILE A 117 10.18 -15.07 -25.54
CA ILE A 117 11.31 -14.22 -25.16
C ILE A 117 11.98 -13.71 -26.43
N LYS A 118 11.97 -12.39 -26.63
CA LYS A 118 12.62 -11.73 -27.77
C LYS A 118 14.11 -11.43 -27.54
N ASN A 119 14.48 -11.22 -26.27
CA ASN A 119 15.85 -10.84 -25.90
C ASN A 119 16.71 -12.09 -25.69
N THR A 120 17.79 -12.21 -26.42
CA THR A 120 18.75 -13.32 -26.32
C THR A 120 19.54 -13.33 -25.01
N GLU A 121 19.64 -12.19 -24.33
CA GLU A 121 20.37 -12.04 -23.05
C GLU A 121 19.55 -12.43 -21.81
N GLN A 122 18.28 -12.78 -21.98
CA GLN A 122 17.48 -13.30 -20.88
C GLN A 122 17.71 -14.81 -20.70
N TYR A 123 18.43 -15.16 -19.66
CA TYR A 123 18.70 -16.55 -19.26
C TYR A 123 17.63 -17.07 -18.29
N PHE A 124 17.35 -18.36 -18.33
CA PHE A 124 16.34 -19.00 -17.48
C PHE A 124 16.66 -18.83 -15.99
N GLU A 125 17.93 -18.92 -15.62
CA GLU A 125 18.37 -18.72 -14.23
C GLU A 125 17.95 -17.34 -13.71
N LYS A 126 18.16 -16.31 -14.53
CA LYS A 126 17.78 -14.93 -14.16
C LYS A 126 16.27 -14.77 -14.04
N ILE A 127 15.50 -15.38 -14.96
CA ILE A 127 14.03 -15.37 -14.92
C ILE A 127 13.54 -16.06 -13.64
N ILE A 128 14.05 -17.24 -13.32
CA ILE A 128 13.70 -18.01 -12.13
C ILE A 128 14.01 -17.21 -10.87
N ILE A 129 15.23 -16.70 -10.74
CA ILE A 129 15.66 -15.91 -9.57
C ILE A 129 14.77 -14.68 -9.39
N ASN A 130 14.49 -13.94 -10.47
CA ASN A 130 13.64 -12.74 -10.38
C ASN A 130 12.21 -13.11 -9.97
N THR A 131 11.66 -14.18 -10.55
CA THR A 131 10.31 -14.64 -10.19
C THR A 131 10.23 -15.08 -8.72
N TYR A 132 11.21 -15.83 -8.22
CA TYR A 132 11.24 -16.21 -6.81
C TYR A 132 11.43 -15.01 -5.88
N LYS A 133 12.23 -14.01 -6.24
CA LYS A 133 12.35 -12.76 -5.47
C LYS A 133 11.01 -12.04 -5.38
N ARG A 134 10.23 -11.98 -6.47
CA ARG A 134 8.89 -11.39 -6.48
C ARG A 134 7.92 -12.17 -5.59
N LEU A 135 7.91 -13.49 -5.69
CA LEU A 135 7.08 -14.34 -4.83
C LEU A 135 7.45 -14.19 -3.35
N GLN A 136 8.74 -14.13 -3.03
CA GLN A 136 9.21 -13.90 -1.66
C GLN A 136 8.76 -12.53 -1.14
N SER A 137 8.91 -11.47 -1.94
CA SER A 137 8.45 -10.14 -1.55
C SER A 137 6.94 -10.09 -1.27
N LEU A 138 6.13 -10.77 -2.07
CA LEU A 138 4.68 -10.85 -1.85
C LEU A 138 4.33 -11.60 -0.56
N TYR A 139 5.04 -12.70 -0.28
CA TYR A 139 4.89 -13.43 0.98
C TYR A 139 5.27 -12.58 2.19
N ASP A 140 6.39 -11.87 2.10
CA ASP A 140 6.86 -10.99 3.16
C ASP A 140 5.89 -9.82 3.39
N PHE A 141 5.28 -9.26 2.33
CA PHE A 141 4.26 -8.23 2.46
C PHE A 141 3.05 -8.72 3.26
N ASP A 142 2.46 -9.86 2.91
CA ASP A 142 1.32 -10.43 3.63
C ASP A 142 1.69 -10.76 5.09
N LYS A 143 2.88 -11.31 5.31
CA LYS A 143 3.40 -11.63 6.64
C LYS A 143 3.51 -10.36 7.50
N PHE A 144 4.22 -9.34 7.02
CA PHE A 144 4.47 -8.12 7.78
C PHE A 144 3.19 -7.28 7.95
N GLU A 145 2.30 -7.25 6.97
CA GLU A 145 1.00 -6.60 7.11
C GLU A 145 0.18 -7.21 8.24
N ASN A 146 0.16 -8.55 8.36
CA ASN A 146 -0.49 -9.24 9.46
C ASN A 146 0.18 -8.93 10.82
N ILE A 147 1.51 -8.93 10.88
CA ILE A 147 2.25 -8.62 12.11
C ILE A 147 1.95 -7.19 12.58
N VAL A 148 2.02 -6.21 11.69
CA VAL A 148 1.71 -4.81 12.01
C VAL A 148 0.25 -4.68 12.46
N SER A 149 -0.69 -5.36 11.79
CA SER A 149 -2.10 -5.39 12.19
C SER A 149 -2.29 -5.97 13.60
N HIS A 150 -1.57 -7.04 13.95
CA HIS A 150 -1.60 -7.60 15.30
C HIS A 150 -1.02 -6.61 16.33
N ILE A 151 0.13 -6.00 16.05
CA ILE A 151 0.74 -4.98 16.90
C ILE A 151 -0.26 -3.86 17.20
N LEU A 152 -0.97 -3.38 16.17
CA LEU A 152 -1.92 -2.28 16.32
C LEU A 152 -3.20 -2.67 17.07
N THR A 153 -3.67 -3.91 16.89
CA THR A 153 -4.94 -4.40 17.46
C THR A 153 -4.80 -4.78 18.93
N TYR A 154 -3.74 -5.53 19.29
CA TYR A 154 -3.57 -6.05 20.64
C TYR A 154 -3.03 -4.99 21.62
N PRO A 155 -3.32 -5.10 22.93
CA PRO A 155 -2.81 -4.17 23.94
C PRO A 155 -1.27 -4.14 24.00
N GLU A 156 -0.68 -3.00 24.37
CA GLU A 156 0.78 -2.85 24.47
C GLU A 156 1.45 -3.82 25.45
N HIS A 157 0.77 -4.18 26.52
CA HIS A 157 1.27 -5.09 27.57
C HIS A 157 1.07 -6.58 27.23
N ASP A 158 0.55 -6.90 26.04
CA ASP A 158 0.47 -8.28 25.59
C ASP A 158 1.88 -8.85 25.42
N SER A 159 2.11 -10.05 25.97
CA SER A 159 3.41 -10.73 25.90
C SER A 159 3.89 -10.98 24.46
N LYS A 160 2.96 -11.10 23.52
CA LYS A 160 3.24 -11.28 22.09
C LYS A 160 3.74 -10.02 21.38
N GLN A 161 3.54 -8.84 21.96
CA GLN A 161 4.05 -7.58 21.35
C GLN A 161 5.56 -7.64 21.11
N LYS A 162 6.30 -8.22 22.07
CA LYS A 162 7.75 -8.40 21.92
C LYS A 162 8.11 -9.42 20.85
N GLU A 163 7.33 -10.48 20.72
CA GLU A 163 7.52 -11.52 19.69
C GLU A 163 7.31 -10.91 18.30
N TRP A 164 6.18 -10.22 18.07
CA TRP A 164 5.88 -9.54 16.80
C TRP A 164 6.91 -8.47 16.43
N GLN A 165 7.37 -7.68 17.41
CA GLN A 165 8.45 -6.72 17.17
C GLN A 165 9.74 -7.42 16.73
N THR A 166 10.08 -8.55 17.36
CA THR A 166 11.26 -9.34 17.00
C THR A 166 11.11 -9.97 15.61
N GLU A 167 9.89 -10.36 15.23
CA GLU A 167 9.61 -10.88 13.88
C GLU A 167 9.74 -9.79 12.81
N ILE A 168 9.42 -8.52 13.12
CA ILE A 168 9.67 -7.40 12.21
C ILE A 168 11.18 -7.21 12.03
N ASN A 169 11.89 -7.05 13.14
CA ASN A 169 13.35 -6.92 13.12
C ASN A 169 13.94 -7.22 14.52
N PRO A 170 14.69 -8.31 14.68
CA PRO A 170 15.30 -8.68 15.95
C PRO A 170 16.38 -7.70 16.41
N CYS A 171 16.91 -6.88 15.52
CA CYS A 171 18.01 -5.93 15.78
C CYS A 171 17.55 -4.51 16.07
N LEU A 172 16.23 -4.24 16.18
CA LEU A 172 15.72 -2.90 16.49
C LEU A 172 16.36 -2.36 17.78
N GLN A 173 16.80 -1.11 17.70
CA GLN A 173 17.41 -0.39 18.80
C GLN A 173 16.35 0.20 19.75
N PRO A 174 16.72 0.61 20.99
CA PRO A 174 15.75 1.07 21.99
C PRO A 174 14.96 2.32 21.61
N ASP A 175 15.59 3.26 20.90
CA ASP A 175 14.96 4.50 20.49
C ASP A 175 14.42 4.34 19.08
N ILE A 176 13.14 4.63 18.86
CA ILE A 176 12.43 4.37 17.61
C ILE A 176 11.71 5.64 17.13
N LEU A 177 11.79 5.88 15.82
CA LEU A 177 11.01 6.83 15.06
C LEU A 177 10.38 6.09 13.88
N CYS A 178 9.10 6.33 13.60
CA CYS A 178 8.42 5.79 12.43
C CYS A 178 8.03 6.89 11.45
N LEU A 179 8.19 6.61 10.16
CA LEU A 179 7.62 7.39 9.06
C LEU A 179 6.64 6.50 8.30
N TYR A 180 5.46 7.03 8.00
CA TYR A 180 4.47 6.35 7.18
C TYR A 180 4.17 7.15 5.92
N PHE A 181 4.46 6.56 4.79
CA PHE A 181 4.26 7.11 3.45
C PHE A 181 2.93 6.60 2.92
N ARG A 182 1.85 7.35 3.15
CA ARG A 182 0.49 6.98 2.76
C ARG A 182 0.19 7.37 1.33
N SER A 183 -0.28 6.41 0.54
CA SER A 183 -0.83 6.63 -0.80
C SER A 183 -2.36 6.64 -0.78
N GLU A 184 -3.00 7.24 -1.78
CA GLU A 184 -4.45 7.13 -2.00
C GLU A 184 -4.85 5.75 -2.54
N LYS A 185 -3.91 5.04 -3.19
CA LYS A 185 -4.09 3.71 -3.77
C LYS A 185 -3.19 2.71 -3.07
N SER A 186 -3.47 1.42 -3.26
CA SER A 186 -2.57 0.40 -2.73
C SER A 186 -1.19 0.51 -3.40
N VAL A 187 -0.13 0.47 -2.58
CA VAL A 187 1.26 0.53 -3.05
C VAL A 187 1.61 -0.75 -3.80
N SER A 188 2.09 -0.61 -5.02
CA SER A 188 2.54 -1.73 -5.84
C SER A 188 3.90 -2.28 -5.38
N THR A 189 4.21 -3.50 -5.80
CA THR A 189 5.54 -4.10 -5.55
C THR A 189 6.67 -3.28 -6.17
N SER A 190 6.40 -2.64 -7.33
CA SER A 190 7.40 -1.78 -8.00
C SER A 190 7.72 -0.56 -7.17
N GLU A 191 6.70 0.15 -6.66
CA GLU A 191 6.87 1.33 -5.81
C GLU A 191 7.62 1.00 -4.50
N TYR A 192 7.29 -0.15 -3.88
CA TYR A 192 8.06 -0.63 -2.73
C TYR A 192 9.53 -0.83 -3.06
N MET A 193 9.83 -1.50 -4.19
CA MET A 193 11.22 -1.76 -4.60
C MET A 193 11.97 -0.49 -4.97
N GLU A 194 11.30 0.52 -5.56
CA GLU A 194 11.90 1.83 -5.82
C GLU A 194 12.36 2.50 -4.52
N MET A 195 11.46 2.55 -3.52
CA MET A 195 11.80 3.12 -2.22
C MET A 195 12.84 2.29 -1.48
N GLU A 196 12.75 0.97 -1.52
CA GLU A 196 13.75 0.07 -0.91
C GLU A 196 15.14 0.29 -1.52
N GLN A 197 15.23 0.42 -2.84
CA GLN A 197 16.48 0.68 -3.53
C GLN A 197 17.06 2.06 -3.20
N ALA A 198 16.22 3.10 -3.16
CA ALA A 198 16.63 4.44 -2.76
C ALA A 198 17.15 4.44 -1.33
N ALA A 199 16.44 3.82 -0.40
CA ALA A 199 16.83 3.71 1.00
C ALA A 199 18.12 2.89 1.19
N LYS A 200 18.32 1.80 0.44
CA LYS A 200 19.58 1.03 0.43
C LYS A 200 20.75 1.84 -0.08
N THR A 201 20.57 2.54 -1.20
CA THR A 201 21.62 3.39 -1.82
C THR A 201 22.03 4.52 -0.87
N ALA A 202 21.11 5.06 -0.13
CA ALA A 202 21.34 6.11 0.88
C ALA A 202 21.89 5.57 2.22
N GLY A 203 22.05 4.25 2.37
CA GLY A 203 22.50 3.64 3.64
C GLY A 203 21.46 3.69 4.76
N LEU A 204 20.19 3.94 4.46
CA LEU A 204 19.11 4.02 5.44
C LEU A 204 18.61 2.63 5.87
N LEU A 205 18.70 1.62 5.01
CA LEU A 205 18.35 0.23 5.36
C LEU A 205 19.58 -0.50 5.89
N THR A 206 19.75 -0.37 7.19
CA THR A 206 20.76 -1.11 7.98
C THR A 206 20.12 -2.33 8.64
N SER A 207 20.91 -3.12 9.40
CA SER A 207 20.36 -4.20 10.23
C SER A 207 19.40 -3.71 11.33
N TYR A 208 19.41 -2.43 11.66
CA TYR A 208 18.62 -1.82 12.74
C TYR A 208 17.34 -1.14 12.27
N ASN A 209 17.16 -0.98 10.95
CA ASN A 209 16.04 -0.25 10.38
C ASN A 209 15.21 -1.17 9.49
N SER A 210 13.94 -0.85 9.29
CA SER A 210 13.05 -1.67 8.47
C SER A 210 12.16 -0.82 7.58
N LEU A 211 11.97 -1.27 6.35
CA LEU A 211 10.96 -0.75 5.45
C LEU A 211 9.93 -1.86 5.21
N LEU A 212 8.68 -1.58 5.49
CA LEU A 212 7.58 -2.54 5.39
C LEU A 212 6.46 -1.94 4.54
N ARG A 213 5.71 -2.81 3.86
CA ARG A 213 4.43 -2.41 3.31
C ARG A 213 3.33 -2.64 4.34
N TYR A 214 2.44 -1.66 4.51
CA TYR A 214 1.27 -1.78 5.35
C TYR A 214 0.08 -1.05 4.73
N LYS A 215 -1.02 -1.75 4.50
CA LYS A 215 -2.23 -1.22 3.83
C LYS A 215 -1.87 -0.47 2.54
N ASN A 216 -2.29 0.78 2.43
CA ASN A 216 -2.03 1.65 1.28
C ASN A 216 -0.76 2.51 1.44
N GLY A 217 0.21 2.06 2.23
CA GLY A 217 1.42 2.85 2.46
C GLY A 217 2.67 2.02 2.73
N LEU A 218 3.77 2.74 2.91
CA LEU A 218 5.08 2.21 3.29
C LEU A 218 5.45 2.71 4.67
N LEU A 219 5.79 1.80 5.57
CA LEU A 219 6.20 2.08 6.94
C LEU A 219 7.71 1.95 7.04
N TYR A 220 8.40 3.03 7.31
CA TYR A 220 9.83 3.03 7.61
C TYR A 220 10.03 3.16 9.12
N ILE A 221 10.69 2.16 9.70
CA ILE A 221 11.04 2.12 11.13
C ILE A 221 12.51 2.45 11.23
N TYR A 222 12.81 3.60 11.80
CA TYR A 222 14.16 4.08 12.06
C TYR A 222 14.48 3.90 13.52
N SER A 223 15.53 3.13 13.84
CA SER A 223 15.91 2.88 15.22
C SER A 223 17.39 3.21 15.50
N SER A 224 17.66 3.64 16.72
CA SER A 224 19.01 4.00 17.18
C SER A 224 19.19 3.69 18.68
N HIS A 225 20.43 3.58 19.11
CA HIS A 225 20.75 3.52 20.54
C HIS A 225 20.57 4.86 21.25
N ASN A 226 20.61 5.96 20.51
CA ASN A 226 20.67 7.28 21.12
C ASN A 226 20.18 8.37 20.16
N PHE A 227 18.90 8.69 20.25
CA PHE A 227 18.35 9.91 19.68
C PHE A 227 18.38 11.10 20.66
N LYS A 228 19.28 11.07 21.68
CA LYS A 228 19.38 12.13 22.68
C LYS A 228 19.47 13.49 22.02
N ASN A 229 18.55 14.39 22.41
CA ASN A 229 18.41 15.76 21.91
C ASN A 229 18.00 15.90 20.43
N ALA A 230 17.76 14.81 19.69
CA ALA A 230 17.16 14.91 18.38
C ALA A 230 15.64 15.19 18.51
N LYS A 231 15.13 16.08 17.68
CA LYS A 231 13.69 16.24 17.49
C LYS A 231 13.23 15.33 16.35
N ALA A 232 12.00 14.84 16.42
CA ALA A 232 11.41 14.05 15.34
C ALA A 232 11.44 14.82 14.00
N GLU A 233 11.24 16.12 14.07
CA GLU A 233 11.29 17.05 12.95
C GLU A 233 12.66 17.09 12.27
N ASP A 234 13.76 17.23 13.06
CA ASP A 234 15.13 17.29 12.54
C ASP A 234 15.52 15.99 11.82
N LEU A 235 15.09 14.83 12.37
CA LEU A 235 15.33 13.53 11.74
C LEU A 235 14.48 13.35 10.48
N ALA A 236 13.23 13.81 10.50
CA ALA A 236 12.36 13.77 9.33
C ALA A 236 12.90 14.66 8.21
N ASP A 237 13.38 15.88 8.52
CA ASP A 237 14.02 16.78 7.54
C ASP A 237 15.22 16.11 6.88
N GLN A 238 16.09 15.45 7.65
CA GLN A 238 17.25 14.74 7.11
C GLN A 238 16.86 13.58 6.17
N LEU A 239 15.81 12.86 6.47
CA LEU A 239 15.35 11.70 5.69
C LEU A 239 14.55 12.12 4.46
N VAL A 240 13.59 13.01 4.65
CA VAL A 240 12.57 13.37 3.64
C VAL A 240 13.07 14.45 2.68
N SER A 241 13.82 15.44 3.15
CA SER A 241 14.43 16.45 2.26
C SER A 241 15.74 15.98 1.60
N GLY A 242 16.24 14.82 2.00
CA GLY A 242 17.43 14.17 1.46
C GLY A 242 17.06 12.95 0.58
N PRO A 243 17.44 11.73 1.02
CA PRO A 243 17.37 10.54 0.18
C PRO A 243 15.96 10.07 -0.19
N LEU A 244 14.93 10.50 0.53
CA LEU A 244 13.54 10.13 0.27
C LEU A 244 12.72 11.28 -0.37
N HIS A 245 13.39 12.33 -0.84
CA HIS A 245 12.75 13.52 -1.41
C HIS A 245 11.82 13.18 -2.60
N ASP A 246 12.24 12.28 -3.49
CA ASP A 246 11.48 11.92 -4.70
C ASP A 246 10.12 11.28 -4.38
N PHE A 247 9.90 10.87 -3.13
CA PHE A 247 8.64 10.26 -2.67
C PHE A 247 7.66 11.28 -2.07
N THR A 248 8.08 12.53 -1.84
CA THR A 248 7.25 13.57 -1.20
C THR A 248 6.05 13.98 -2.03
N GLU A 249 6.16 13.94 -3.35
CA GLU A 249 5.04 14.28 -4.25
C GLU A 249 4.04 13.13 -4.42
N LYS A 250 4.47 11.88 -4.17
CA LYS A 250 3.65 10.69 -4.35
C LYS A 250 2.88 10.27 -3.10
N TYR A 251 3.37 10.66 -1.92
CA TYR A 251 2.87 10.17 -0.63
C TYR A 251 2.60 11.31 0.35
N SER A 252 1.51 11.16 1.13
CA SER A 252 1.32 11.94 2.34
C SER A 252 2.15 11.33 3.46
N ILE A 253 3.10 12.07 4.01
CA ILE A 253 4.09 11.53 4.94
C ILE A 253 3.73 11.93 6.38
N GLY A 254 3.54 10.92 7.23
CA GLY A 254 3.36 11.09 8.65
C GLY A 254 4.57 10.61 9.43
N VAL A 255 4.93 11.34 10.47
CA VAL A 255 6.10 11.09 11.33
C VAL A 255 5.65 10.96 12.77
N SER A 256 6.08 9.91 13.47
CA SER A 256 5.79 9.72 14.90
C SER A 256 6.62 10.68 15.76
N SER A 257 6.30 10.75 17.06
CA SER A 257 7.24 11.19 18.08
C SER A 257 8.40 10.19 18.21
N ILE A 258 9.51 10.61 18.81
CA ILE A 258 10.59 9.70 19.17
C ILE A 258 10.23 9.01 20.49
N HIS A 259 10.20 7.68 20.47
CA HIS A 259 9.96 6.88 21.66
C HIS A 259 11.27 6.30 22.20
N TYR A 260 11.56 6.58 23.46
CA TYR A 260 12.82 6.23 24.13
C TYR A 260 12.66 5.02 25.06
N LYS A 261 13.68 4.14 25.10
CA LYS A 261 13.93 3.10 26.11
C LYS A 261 12.85 2.04 26.33
N GLU A 262 11.62 2.29 26.02
CA GLU A 262 10.54 1.29 26.09
C GLU A 262 10.10 0.95 24.67
N ARG A 263 9.87 -0.33 24.45
CA ARG A 263 9.51 -0.88 23.12
C ARG A 263 8.09 -0.50 22.73
N LYS A 264 7.84 0.78 22.52
CA LYS A 264 6.52 1.33 22.15
C LYS A 264 6.32 1.37 20.63
N ILE A 265 6.72 0.31 19.93
CA ILE A 265 6.60 0.23 18.48
C ILE A 265 5.15 0.46 18.01
N LYS A 266 4.16 -0.02 18.78
CA LYS A 266 2.75 0.21 18.52
C LYS A 266 2.43 1.71 18.45
N LEU A 267 2.82 2.48 19.44
CA LEU A 267 2.57 3.93 19.49
C LEU A 267 3.28 4.63 18.34
N CYS A 268 4.56 4.30 18.07
CA CYS A 268 5.28 4.87 16.94
C CYS A 268 4.54 4.65 15.61
N ILE A 269 4.10 3.43 15.36
CA ILE A 269 3.38 3.09 14.12
C ILE A 269 2.05 3.84 14.07
N GLN A 270 1.27 3.86 15.16
CA GLN A 270 -0.01 4.57 15.23
C GLN A 270 0.16 6.07 14.96
N GLU A 271 1.12 6.70 15.63
CA GLU A 271 1.39 8.12 15.50
C GLU A 271 1.81 8.50 14.07
N ALA A 272 2.68 7.70 13.43
CA ALA A 272 3.08 7.92 12.04
C ALA A 272 1.88 7.78 11.08
N ILE A 273 1.05 6.75 11.26
CA ILE A 273 -0.16 6.57 10.45
C ILE A 273 -1.10 7.74 10.66
N TYR A 274 -1.41 8.12 11.90
CA TYR A 274 -2.30 9.23 12.21
C TYR A 274 -1.82 10.53 11.56
N SER A 275 -0.53 10.85 11.69
CA SER A 275 0.05 12.07 11.13
C SER A 275 -0.09 12.14 9.62
N SER A 276 0.00 11.02 8.91
CA SER A 276 -0.10 10.96 7.45
C SER A 276 -1.46 11.40 6.87
N TYR A 277 -2.49 11.50 7.70
CA TYR A 277 -3.82 11.98 7.27
C TYR A 277 -3.98 13.49 7.37
N PHE A 278 -2.99 14.20 7.90
CA PHE A 278 -3.02 15.64 8.09
C PHE A 278 -1.91 16.32 7.31
N HIS A 279 -2.16 17.55 6.92
CA HIS A 279 -1.20 18.42 6.27
C HIS A 279 -1.44 19.84 6.76
N LEU A 280 -1.09 20.08 8.03
CA LEU A 280 -1.35 21.34 8.73
C LEU A 280 -0.34 22.44 8.36
N PHE A 281 0.81 22.07 7.85
CA PHE A 281 1.91 22.97 7.45
C PHE A 281 2.27 22.74 5.99
N PRO A 282 1.68 23.49 5.05
CA PRO A 282 1.88 23.30 3.62
C PRO A 282 3.34 23.47 3.14
N GLU A 283 4.16 24.16 3.91
CA GLU A 283 5.58 24.37 3.65
C GLU A 283 6.45 23.12 3.90
N LYS A 284 5.93 22.12 4.61
CA LYS A 284 6.64 20.87 4.90
C LYS A 284 6.03 19.71 4.12
N PRO A 285 6.86 18.82 3.55
CA PRO A 285 6.37 17.65 2.82
C PRO A 285 5.89 16.51 3.74
N TYR A 286 5.86 16.73 5.05
CA TYR A 286 5.45 15.76 6.05
C TYR A 286 4.72 16.42 7.22
N GLN A 287 3.99 15.63 8.00
CA GLN A 287 3.33 16.03 9.23
C GLN A 287 3.88 15.23 10.40
N THR A 288 4.35 15.90 11.47
CA THR A 288 4.76 15.23 12.71
C THR A 288 3.58 15.08 13.66
N TYR A 289 3.58 14.03 14.49
CA TYR A 289 2.57 13.80 15.51
C TYR A 289 2.52 14.91 16.57
N GLU A 290 3.70 15.43 16.93
CA GLU A 290 3.83 16.52 17.93
C GLU A 290 3.10 17.80 17.49
N THR A 291 2.98 18.04 16.19
CA THR A 291 2.36 19.25 15.63
C THR A 291 0.88 19.07 15.27
N LEU A 292 0.29 17.89 15.51
CA LEU A 292 -1.15 17.65 15.32
C LEU A 292 -2.06 18.44 16.29
N GLY A 293 -1.49 18.96 17.38
CA GLY A 293 -2.24 19.69 18.40
C GLY A 293 -3.36 18.84 19.00
N ILE A 294 -4.57 19.39 19.07
CA ILE A 294 -5.74 18.69 19.65
C ILE A 294 -6.06 17.36 18.91
N ASN A 295 -5.74 17.25 17.62
CA ASN A 295 -6.00 16.03 16.87
C ASN A 295 -5.24 14.82 17.43
N SER A 296 -4.05 15.02 18.02
CA SER A 296 -3.29 13.93 18.66
C SER A 296 -4.05 13.29 19.83
N ILE A 297 -4.89 14.07 20.53
CA ILE A 297 -5.73 13.60 21.64
C ILE A 297 -7.02 12.96 21.10
N LEU A 298 -7.61 13.53 20.05
CA LEU A 298 -8.87 13.05 19.49
C LEU A 298 -8.73 11.74 18.73
N LEU A 299 -7.67 11.57 17.96
CA LEU A 299 -7.45 10.43 17.06
C LEU A 299 -7.57 9.05 17.75
N PRO A 300 -6.91 8.80 18.90
CA PRO A 300 -7.02 7.51 19.58
C PRO A 300 -8.43 7.17 20.07
N TYR A 301 -9.27 8.18 20.30
CA TYR A 301 -10.57 8.04 20.96
C TYR A 301 -11.76 8.43 20.08
N CYS A 302 -11.55 8.93 18.86
CA CYS A 302 -12.64 9.44 18.02
C CYS A 302 -13.75 8.41 17.77
N LYS A 303 -13.44 7.10 17.75
CA LYS A 303 -14.41 6.00 17.58
C LYS A 303 -15.13 5.58 18.88
N GLU A 304 -14.73 6.13 20.03
CA GLU A 304 -15.39 5.82 21.28
C GLU A 304 -16.84 6.32 21.31
N PRO A 305 -17.79 5.56 21.89
CA PRO A 305 -19.21 5.91 21.86
C PRO A 305 -19.54 7.29 22.43
N ALA A 306 -18.77 7.77 23.41
CA ALA A 306 -18.96 9.09 23.99
C ALA A 306 -18.61 10.21 22.99
N MET A 307 -17.48 10.06 22.28
CA MET A 307 -17.05 11.00 21.25
C MET A 307 -18.02 11.04 20.08
N GLN A 308 -18.49 9.87 19.65
CA GLN A 308 -19.47 9.75 18.57
C GLN A 308 -20.82 10.38 18.93
N ARG A 309 -21.31 10.17 20.15
CA ARG A 309 -22.55 10.82 20.62
C ARG A 309 -22.41 12.33 20.66
N PHE A 310 -21.28 12.84 21.14
CA PHE A 310 -21.02 14.28 21.18
C PHE A 310 -21.00 14.88 19.76
N ALA A 311 -20.21 14.31 18.83
CA ALA A 311 -20.14 14.80 17.46
C ALA A 311 -21.52 14.74 16.76
N SER A 312 -22.24 13.64 16.93
CA SER A 312 -23.59 13.47 16.37
C SER A 312 -24.59 14.48 16.93
N SER A 313 -24.55 14.79 18.23
CA SER A 313 -25.48 15.79 18.83
C SER A 313 -25.30 17.18 18.21
N MET A 314 -24.10 17.53 17.75
CA MET A 314 -23.81 18.82 17.11
C MET A 314 -24.07 18.83 15.61
N LEU A 315 -23.72 17.74 14.91
CA LEU A 315 -23.67 17.75 13.45
C LEU A 315 -24.91 17.11 12.79
N THR A 316 -25.56 16.12 13.42
CA THR A 316 -26.73 15.47 12.85
C THR A 316 -27.90 16.44 12.64
N PRO A 317 -28.26 17.35 13.58
CA PRO A 317 -29.34 18.31 13.34
C PRO A 317 -29.10 19.22 12.13
N LEU A 318 -27.83 19.54 11.84
CA LEU A 318 -27.49 20.34 10.68
C LEU A 318 -27.65 19.56 9.37
N ARG A 319 -27.27 18.29 9.35
CA ARG A 319 -27.42 17.41 8.19
C ARG A 319 -28.87 17.13 7.86
N ASP A 320 -29.65 16.80 8.89
CA ASP A 320 -31.08 16.52 8.72
C ASP A 320 -31.80 17.76 8.15
N TYR A 321 -31.52 18.93 8.71
CA TYR A 321 -32.07 20.18 8.22
C TYR A 321 -31.63 20.50 6.77
N ASP A 322 -30.34 20.31 6.46
CA ASP A 322 -29.80 20.52 5.10
C ASP A 322 -30.45 19.58 4.08
N SER A 323 -30.71 18.32 4.46
CA SER A 323 -31.36 17.33 3.59
C SER A 323 -32.82 17.67 3.30
N GLU A 324 -33.55 18.12 4.32
CA GLU A 324 -34.98 18.45 4.21
C GLU A 324 -35.22 19.79 3.48
N ASN A 325 -34.35 20.77 3.71
CA ASN A 325 -34.55 22.15 3.23
C ASN A 325 -33.61 22.57 2.09
N HIS A 326 -32.77 21.64 1.57
CA HIS A 326 -31.78 21.90 0.53
C HIS A 326 -30.88 23.10 0.86
N THR A 327 -30.46 23.20 2.12
CA THR A 327 -29.55 24.23 2.62
C THR A 327 -28.10 23.73 2.70
N MET A 328 -27.20 24.56 3.21
CA MET A 328 -25.78 24.28 3.37
C MET A 328 -25.28 24.74 4.74
N LEU A 329 -26.00 24.40 5.80
CA LEU A 329 -25.64 24.82 7.16
C LEU A 329 -24.38 24.14 7.64
N LEU A 330 -24.24 22.82 7.42
CA LEU A 330 -23.04 22.09 7.79
C LEU A 330 -21.81 22.66 7.09
N LYS A 331 -21.86 22.84 5.77
CA LYS A 331 -20.78 23.46 4.99
C LYS A 331 -20.48 24.89 5.45
N THR A 332 -21.49 25.62 5.91
CA THR A 332 -21.29 26.97 6.47
C THR A 332 -20.58 26.92 7.81
N ALA A 333 -20.93 25.96 8.70
CA ALA A 333 -20.23 25.73 9.96
C ALA A 333 -18.76 25.33 9.74
N GLU A 334 -18.50 24.38 8.85
CA GLU A 334 -17.14 23.97 8.47
C GLU A 334 -16.29 25.16 8.00
N SER A 335 -16.82 25.93 7.05
CA SER A 335 -16.11 27.11 6.51
C SER A 335 -15.91 28.19 7.59
N PHE A 336 -16.88 28.38 8.49
CA PHE A 336 -16.77 29.33 9.59
C PHE A 336 -15.66 28.95 10.58
N ILE A 337 -15.55 27.67 10.92
CA ILE A 337 -14.47 27.15 11.76
C ILE A 337 -13.11 27.26 11.06
N GLN A 338 -13.02 26.88 9.77
CA GLN A 338 -11.79 26.98 8.97
C GLN A 338 -11.24 28.41 8.86
N HIS A 339 -12.13 29.41 8.86
CA HIS A 339 -11.77 30.83 8.81
C HIS A 339 -11.76 31.50 10.20
N ASN A 340 -11.51 30.71 11.27
CA ASN A 340 -11.37 31.20 12.65
C ASN A 340 -12.52 32.10 13.14
N GLY A 341 -13.76 31.79 12.75
CA GLY A 341 -14.93 32.57 13.13
C GLY A 341 -15.13 33.89 12.35
N ASN A 342 -14.40 34.10 11.27
CA ASN A 342 -14.50 35.33 10.48
C ASN A 342 -15.61 35.23 9.42
N ILE A 343 -16.72 35.96 9.67
CA ILE A 343 -17.90 35.96 8.80
C ILE A 343 -17.56 36.45 7.38
N SER A 344 -16.71 37.45 7.23
CA SER A 344 -16.38 38.02 5.91
C SER A 344 -15.57 37.04 5.07
N GLN A 345 -14.58 36.35 5.67
CA GLN A 345 -13.79 35.34 4.98
C GLN A 345 -14.65 34.11 4.63
N THR A 346 -15.53 33.67 5.56
CA THR A 346 -16.51 32.61 5.29
C THR A 346 -17.44 32.97 4.13
N ALA A 347 -17.92 34.19 4.08
CA ALA A 347 -18.77 34.67 3.01
C ALA A 347 -18.06 34.65 1.65
N SER A 348 -16.82 35.12 1.61
CA SER A 348 -15.98 35.07 0.40
C SER A 348 -15.71 33.62 -0.04
N ALA A 349 -15.35 32.74 0.87
CA ALA A 349 -15.05 31.32 0.58
C ALA A 349 -16.27 30.55 0.04
N LEU A 350 -17.49 30.91 0.50
CA LEU A 350 -18.73 30.28 0.05
C LEU A 350 -19.43 31.02 -1.10
N ASN A 351 -18.83 32.10 -1.62
CA ASN A 351 -19.43 32.98 -2.63
C ASN A 351 -20.84 33.48 -2.21
N GLN A 352 -20.98 33.90 -0.94
CA GLN A 352 -22.24 34.37 -0.35
C GLN A 352 -22.07 35.77 0.24
N HIS A 353 -23.20 36.48 0.45
CA HIS A 353 -23.18 37.75 1.18
C HIS A 353 -23.02 37.51 2.70
N ALA A 354 -22.34 38.41 3.40
CA ALA A 354 -22.12 38.31 4.84
C ALA A 354 -23.45 38.20 5.65
N ASN A 355 -24.51 38.81 5.21
CA ASN A 355 -25.83 38.71 5.86
C ASN A 355 -26.41 37.29 5.72
N THR A 356 -26.20 36.62 4.60
CA THR A 356 -26.62 35.23 4.40
C THR A 356 -25.87 34.32 5.36
N ILE A 357 -24.56 34.54 5.56
CA ILE A 357 -23.77 33.79 6.53
C ILE A 357 -24.27 34.03 7.96
N ARG A 358 -24.52 35.28 8.36
CA ARG A 358 -25.09 35.57 9.70
C ARG A 358 -26.43 34.87 9.90
N TYR A 359 -27.31 34.89 8.92
CA TYR A 359 -28.58 34.18 9.01
C TYR A 359 -28.40 32.68 9.21
N ARG A 360 -27.51 32.04 8.40
CA ARG A 360 -27.20 30.61 8.53
C ARG A 360 -26.57 30.27 9.89
N LEU A 361 -25.65 31.09 10.40
CA LEU A 361 -25.05 30.88 11.72
C LEU A 361 -26.09 30.99 12.87
N ASN A 362 -27.09 31.87 12.74
CA ASN A 362 -28.20 31.92 13.66
C ASN A 362 -29.09 30.67 13.58
N GLN A 363 -29.37 30.17 12.38
CA GLN A 363 -30.08 28.89 12.18
C GLN A 363 -29.32 27.71 12.81
N ILE A 364 -27.99 27.60 12.56
CA ILE A 364 -27.11 26.62 13.19
C ILE A 364 -27.26 26.68 14.70
N SER A 365 -27.12 27.88 15.27
CA SER A 365 -27.22 28.08 16.72
C SER A 365 -28.57 27.60 17.34
N ASN A 366 -29.67 27.81 16.61
CA ASN A 366 -30.98 27.34 17.04
C ASN A 366 -31.08 25.80 16.99
N LEU A 367 -30.53 25.17 15.97
CA LEU A 367 -30.59 23.71 15.79
C LEU A 367 -29.74 22.96 16.81
N ILE A 368 -28.56 23.48 17.14
CA ILE A 368 -27.64 22.85 18.10
C ILE A 368 -27.91 23.31 19.56
N HIS A 369 -28.91 24.20 19.77
CA HIS A 369 -29.24 24.75 21.06
C HIS A 369 -28.07 25.48 21.77
N CYS A 370 -27.13 26.01 21.03
CA CYS A 370 -25.95 26.69 21.53
C CYS A 370 -25.46 27.72 20.47
N SER A 371 -25.07 28.91 20.90
CA SER A 371 -24.64 29.95 19.96
C SER A 371 -23.26 29.64 19.36
N ILE A 372 -23.20 29.30 18.08
CA ILE A 372 -21.92 29.11 17.40
C ILE A 372 -21.06 30.39 17.34
N LEU A 373 -21.66 31.54 17.63
CA LEU A 373 -20.98 32.82 17.72
C LEU A 373 -20.38 33.09 19.12
N SER A 374 -20.73 32.28 20.14
CA SER A 374 -20.10 32.34 21.44
C SER A 374 -18.83 31.47 21.46
N PRO A 375 -17.84 31.75 22.34
CA PRO A 375 -16.65 30.94 22.49
C PRO A 375 -16.96 29.45 22.71
N GLU A 376 -17.89 29.13 23.60
CA GLU A 376 -18.27 27.77 23.94
C GLU A 376 -18.89 27.03 22.75
N GLY A 377 -19.82 27.68 22.04
CA GLY A 377 -20.47 27.06 20.87
C GLY A 377 -19.52 26.88 19.69
N TYR A 378 -18.65 27.85 19.46
CA TYR A 378 -17.57 27.72 18.48
C TYR A 378 -16.68 26.52 18.80
N GLU A 379 -16.23 26.39 20.03
CA GLU A 379 -15.38 25.29 20.48
C GLU A 379 -16.08 23.94 20.32
N GLN A 380 -17.35 23.83 20.74
CA GLN A 380 -18.11 22.57 20.61
C GLN A 380 -18.26 22.13 19.16
N VAL A 381 -18.63 23.03 18.25
CA VAL A 381 -18.76 22.72 16.81
C VAL A 381 -17.39 22.39 16.22
N SER A 382 -16.34 23.13 16.58
CA SER A 382 -14.97 22.86 16.14
C SER A 382 -14.49 21.47 16.57
N ILE A 383 -14.73 21.06 17.82
CA ILE A 383 -14.38 19.74 18.32
C ILE A 383 -15.20 18.65 17.62
N ALA A 384 -16.51 18.85 17.44
CA ALA A 384 -17.37 17.90 16.75
C ALA A 384 -16.90 17.62 15.31
N LEU A 385 -16.56 18.65 14.53
CA LEU A 385 -16.01 18.53 13.19
C LEU A 385 -14.66 17.83 13.19
N LYS A 386 -13.79 18.09 14.14
CA LYS A 386 -12.48 17.40 14.27
C LYS A 386 -12.65 15.93 14.63
N ILE A 387 -13.58 15.57 15.53
CA ILE A 387 -13.89 14.16 15.84
C ILE A 387 -14.32 13.44 14.57
N GLU A 388 -15.20 14.03 13.78
CA GLU A 388 -15.67 13.45 12.53
C GLU A 388 -14.51 13.25 11.53
N ALA A 389 -13.68 14.26 11.34
CA ALA A 389 -12.49 14.17 10.48
C ALA A 389 -11.53 13.06 10.95
N CYS A 390 -11.32 12.94 12.27
CA CYS A 390 -10.49 11.88 12.85
C CYS A 390 -11.06 10.47 12.60
N CYS A 391 -12.39 10.32 12.51
CA CYS A 391 -13.03 9.01 12.29
C CYS A 391 -12.78 8.42 10.90
N CYS A 392 -12.43 9.26 9.94
CA CYS A 392 -12.03 8.83 8.59
C CYS A 392 -10.63 8.19 8.56
N VAL A 393 -9.87 8.27 9.66
CA VAL A 393 -8.53 7.69 9.77
C VAL A 393 -8.62 6.19 10.03
N GLU A 394 -7.95 5.40 9.19
CA GLU A 394 -7.88 3.93 9.30
C GLU A 394 -6.48 3.49 9.77
N LEU A 395 -6.45 2.75 10.89
CA LEU A 395 -5.25 2.07 11.41
C LEU A 395 -5.04 0.71 10.78
#